data_b0f66d9fb76bc91f237c6747c9766f06
#
_entry.id   b0f66d9fb76bc91f237c6747c9766f06
#
_cell.length_a   1.000
_cell.length_b   1.000
_cell.length_c   1.000
_cell.angle_alpha   90.00
_cell.angle_beta   90.00
_cell.angle_gamma   90.00
#
_symmetry.space_group_name_H-M   'P 1'
#
loop_
_entity.id
_entity.type
_entity.pdbx_description
1 polymer ?
#
loop_
_entity_poly.entity_id
_entity_poly.type
_entity_poly.pdbx_seq_one_letter_code
_entity_poly.pdbx_strand_id
1 'polypeptide(L)'
;IQQAQDTVDKITKNFKRGLITEEERYKEVVETWKATDDALTEALLSGLDKYNNIFMMADSGARGSDKQIKQLAGMRGLMADTTGRTIELPIKSNFREGLDVLEYFMSAHGARKGLSDTALRTADSGYLTRRMVDVSQELIIREMDCCEGREGNLPGMEVGAFMDGKETIEGL
;
A
#
# COMPACT_ATOMS: atom_id res chain seq x y z
N ILE A 1 -8.74 -12.72 14.08
CA ILE A 1 -7.37 -12.68 14.65
C ILE A 1 -7.04 -13.99 15.37
N GLN A 2 -7.87 -14.45 16.31
CA GLN A 2 -7.61 -15.69 17.07
C GLN A 2 -7.48 -16.93 16.16
N GLN A 3 -8.39 -17.09 15.19
CA GLN A 3 -8.33 -18.19 14.22
C GLN A 3 -7.03 -18.19 13.40
N ALA A 4 -6.56 -17.02 13.02
CA ALA A 4 -5.27 -16.88 12.32
C ALA A 4 -4.11 -17.29 13.22
N GLN A 5 -4.12 -16.90 14.49
CA GLN A 5 -3.12 -17.33 15.45
C GLN A 5 -3.08 -18.86 15.62
N ASP A 6 -4.24 -19.49 15.74
CA ASP A 6 -4.36 -20.96 15.86
C ASP A 6 -3.82 -21.67 14.60
N THR A 7 -4.01 -21.06 13.42
CA THR A 7 -3.47 -21.58 12.15
C THR A 7 -1.95 -21.44 12.11
N VAL A 8 -1.41 -20.29 12.48
CA VAL A 8 0.04 -20.05 12.55
C VAL A 8 0.71 -21.00 13.56
N ASP A 9 0.05 -21.28 14.68
CA ASP A 9 0.55 -22.24 15.67
C ASP A 9 0.58 -23.67 15.10
N LYS A 10 -0.38 -24.05 14.27
CA LYS A 10 -0.36 -25.35 13.55
C LYS A 10 0.79 -25.41 12.54
N ILE A 11 1.00 -24.36 11.74
CA ILE A 11 2.10 -24.26 10.78
C ILE A 11 3.44 -24.39 11.52
N THR A 12 3.58 -23.67 12.63
CA THR A 12 4.79 -23.75 13.47
C THR A 12 5.02 -25.15 14.06
N LYS A 13 3.95 -25.84 14.46
CA LYS A 13 4.04 -27.25 14.92
C LYS A 13 4.48 -28.18 13.80
N ASN A 14 3.98 -28.00 12.58
CA ASN A 14 4.38 -28.78 11.42
C ASN A 14 5.87 -28.58 11.08
N PHE A 15 6.33 -27.34 11.15
CA PHE A 15 7.74 -27.02 11.00
C PHE A 15 8.61 -27.71 12.06
N LYS A 16 8.23 -27.64 13.34
CA LYS A 16 8.95 -28.33 14.43
C LYS A 16 9.01 -29.86 14.28
N ARG A 17 8.04 -30.43 13.54
CA ARG A 17 8.03 -31.87 13.19
C ARG A 17 8.85 -32.19 11.95
N GLY A 18 9.42 -31.20 11.27
CA GLY A 18 10.20 -31.38 10.06
C GLY A 18 9.36 -31.65 8.79
N LEU A 19 8.07 -31.34 8.80
CA LEU A 19 7.17 -31.58 7.66
C LEU A 19 7.25 -30.52 6.58
N ILE A 20 7.68 -29.33 6.92
CA ILE A 20 7.79 -28.17 6.02
C ILE A 20 9.15 -27.50 6.20
N THR A 21 9.61 -26.83 5.15
CA THR A 21 10.85 -26.04 5.17
C THR A 21 10.64 -24.68 5.84
N GLU A 22 11.72 -23.99 6.19
CA GLU A 22 11.66 -22.64 6.77
C GLU A 22 11.02 -21.62 5.80
N GLU A 23 11.32 -21.73 4.51
CA GLU A 23 10.74 -20.84 3.50
C GLU A 23 9.23 -21.05 3.33
N GLU A 24 8.80 -22.31 3.32
CA GLU A 24 7.37 -22.64 3.27
C GLU A 24 6.65 -22.14 4.52
N ARG A 25 7.21 -22.38 5.70
CA ARG A 25 6.67 -21.85 6.95
C ARG A 25 6.50 -20.34 6.90
N TYR A 26 7.54 -19.62 6.51
CA TYR A 26 7.51 -18.16 6.39
C TYR A 26 6.42 -17.69 5.42
N LYS A 27 6.34 -18.32 4.25
CA LYS A 27 5.35 -17.98 3.24
C LYS A 27 3.93 -18.22 3.75
N GLU A 28 3.65 -19.38 4.31
CA GLU A 28 2.33 -19.72 4.85
C GLU A 28 1.90 -18.79 5.99
N VAL A 29 2.83 -18.43 6.89
CA VAL A 29 2.55 -17.49 7.97
C VAL A 29 2.21 -16.10 7.45
N VAL A 30 3.00 -15.58 6.50
CA VAL A 30 2.76 -14.26 5.91
C VAL A 30 1.44 -14.24 5.13
N GLU A 31 1.13 -15.28 4.36
CA GLU A 31 -0.13 -15.40 3.61
C GLU A 31 -1.34 -15.47 4.56
N THR A 32 -1.25 -16.24 5.64
CA THR A 32 -2.30 -16.32 6.66
C THR A 32 -2.61 -14.96 7.27
N TRP A 33 -1.57 -14.19 7.62
CA TRP A 33 -1.76 -12.85 8.18
C TRP A 33 -2.27 -11.84 7.16
N LYS A 34 -1.84 -11.91 5.89
CA LYS A 34 -2.38 -11.06 4.82
C LYS A 34 -3.86 -11.31 4.60
N ALA A 35 -4.27 -12.58 4.46
CA ALA A 35 -5.67 -12.93 4.29
C ALA A 35 -6.54 -12.48 5.48
N THR A 36 -5.99 -12.57 6.70
CA THR A 36 -6.67 -12.08 7.90
C THR A 36 -6.80 -10.56 7.92
N ASP A 37 -5.78 -9.86 7.46
CA ASP A 37 -5.74 -8.40 7.35
C ASP A 37 -6.77 -7.88 6.36
N ASP A 38 -6.90 -8.55 5.20
CA ASP A 38 -7.87 -8.22 4.16
C ASP A 38 -9.31 -8.46 4.65
N ALA A 39 -9.58 -9.63 5.25
CA ALA A 39 -10.88 -9.94 5.83
C ALA A 39 -11.28 -8.99 6.96
N LEU A 40 -10.33 -8.57 7.78
CA LEU A 40 -10.55 -7.60 8.84
C LEU A 40 -10.87 -6.22 8.28
N THR A 41 -10.19 -5.82 7.20
CA THR A 41 -10.45 -4.55 6.53
C THR A 41 -11.85 -4.50 5.96
N GLU A 42 -12.29 -5.56 5.28
CA GLU A 42 -13.63 -5.67 4.72
C GLU A 42 -14.71 -5.64 5.82
N ALA A 43 -14.51 -6.40 6.88
CA ALA A 43 -15.42 -6.42 8.02
C ALA A 43 -15.51 -5.05 8.74
N LEU A 44 -14.39 -4.34 8.85
CA LEU A 44 -14.34 -3.01 9.44
C LEU A 44 -15.11 -2.00 8.59
N LEU A 45 -14.84 -1.94 7.28
CA LEU A 45 -15.49 -0.99 6.38
C LEU A 45 -17.00 -1.25 6.26
N SER A 46 -17.41 -2.51 6.19
CA SER A 46 -18.84 -2.87 6.18
C SER A 46 -19.58 -2.57 7.49
N GLY A 47 -18.85 -2.59 8.61
CA GLY A 47 -19.40 -2.30 9.93
C GLY A 47 -19.43 -0.81 10.30
N LEU A 48 -18.77 0.05 9.54
CA LEU A 48 -18.77 1.49 9.79
C LEU A 48 -20.09 2.13 9.31
N ASP A 49 -20.58 3.07 10.10
CA ASP A 49 -21.71 3.91 9.70
C ASP A 49 -21.27 4.85 8.55
N LYS A 50 -22.09 4.91 7.49
CA LYS A 50 -21.87 5.80 6.33
C LYS A 50 -21.82 7.28 6.70
N TYR A 51 -22.46 7.68 7.79
CA TYR A 51 -22.44 9.05 8.33
C TYR A 51 -21.30 9.29 9.31
N ASN A 52 -20.42 8.32 9.52
CA ASN A 52 -19.23 8.53 10.33
C ASN A 52 -18.29 9.52 9.60
N ASN A 53 -17.85 10.54 10.32
CA ASN A 53 -17.01 11.61 9.75
C ASN A 53 -15.73 11.08 9.08
N ILE A 54 -15.09 10.07 9.69
CA ILE A 54 -13.87 9.47 9.16
C ILE A 54 -14.18 8.68 7.89
N PHE A 55 -15.28 7.93 7.88
CA PHE A 55 -15.73 7.18 6.71
C PHE A 55 -16.02 8.13 5.54
N MET A 56 -16.80 9.20 5.78
CA MET A 56 -17.13 10.19 4.74
C MET A 56 -15.89 10.87 4.15
N MET A 57 -14.88 11.18 4.97
CA MET A 57 -13.63 11.77 4.47
C MET A 57 -12.85 10.82 3.57
N ALA A 58 -12.80 9.54 3.91
CA ALA A 58 -12.10 8.54 3.13
C ALA A 58 -12.87 8.16 1.85
N ASP A 59 -14.19 7.97 1.95
CA ASP A 59 -15.07 7.60 0.83
C ASP A 59 -15.12 8.70 -0.25
N SER A 60 -15.16 9.95 0.18
CA SER A 60 -15.10 11.11 -0.75
C SER A 60 -13.74 11.34 -1.39
N GLY A 61 -12.69 10.62 -0.95
CA GLY A 61 -11.31 10.84 -1.39
C GLY A 61 -10.67 12.15 -0.92
N ALA A 62 -11.34 12.93 -0.06
CA ALA A 62 -10.82 14.20 0.43
C ALA A 62 -9.57 14.03 1.31
N ARG A 63 -9.60 13.04 2.20
CA ARG A 63 -8.47 12.72 3.08
C ARG A 63 -8.58 11.32 3.66
N GLY A 64 -7.44 10.65 3.75
CA GLY A 64 -7.35 9.33 4.34
C GLY A 64 -7.53 8.20 3.31
N SER A 65 -7.34 7.00 3.78
CA SER A 65 -7.53 5.75 3.02
C SER A 65 -8.00 4.65 3.96
N ASP A 66 -8.57 3.59 3.37
CA ASP A 66 -9.03 2.40 4.11
C ASP A 66 -7.92 1.80 4.98
N LYS A 67 -6.67 1.82 4.48
CA LYS A 67 -5.50 1.36 5.22
C LYS A 67 -5.24 2.17 6.50
N GLN A 68 -5.51 3.48 6.47
CA GLN A 68 -5.36 4.35 7.64
C GLN A 68 -6.48 4.13 8.66
N ILE A 69 -7.72 3.95 8.19
CA ILE A 69 -8.87 3.62 9.05
C ILE A 69 -8.63 2.29 9.77
N LYS A 70 -8.13 1.29 9.05
CA LYS A 70 -7.77 0.00 9.60
C LYS A 70 -6.73 0.11 10.73
N GLN A 71 -5.70 0.91 10.54
CA GLN A 71 -4.67 1.10 11.56
C GLN A 71 -5.18 1.81 12.81
N LEU A 72 -6.22 2.62 12.68
CA LEU A 72 -6.83 3.33 13.81
C LEU A 72 -7.76 2.45 14.64
N ALA A 73 -8.57 1.60 14.00
CA ALA A 73 -9.67 0.88 14.64
C ALA A 73 -9.61 -0.65 14.49
N GLY A 74 -8.77 -1.17 13.61
CA GLY A 74 -8.64 -2.59 13.35
C GLY A 74 -7.33 -3.18 13.89
N MET A 75 -6.45 -3.53 12.98
CA MET A 75 -5.12 -4.10 13.27
C MET A 75 -4.08 -3.38 12.42
N ARG A 76 -2.91 -3.10 12.97
CA ARG A 76 -1.84 -2.49 12.17
C ARG A 76 -1.26 -3.46 11.13
N GLY A 77 -1.19 -4.74 11.45
CA GLY A 77 -0.78 -5.80 10.54
C GLY A 77 0.72 -6.06 10.48
N LEU A 78 1.15 -6.63 9.36
CA LEU A 78 2.55 -6.96 9.13
C LEU A 78 3.38 -5.72 8.79
N MET A 79 4.58 -5.67 9.37
CA MET A 79 5.54 -4.60 9.11
C MET A 79 6.70 -5.13 8.27
N ALA A 80 7.30 -4.23 7.49
CA ALA A 80 8.53 -4.53 6.76
C ALA A 80 9.75 -4.08 7.57
N ASP A 81 10.80 -4.88 7.53
CA ASP A 81 12.11 -4.53 8.05
C ASP A 81 12.80 -3.48 7.16
N THR A 82 13.91 -2.93 7.61
CA THR A 82 14.74 -1.98 6.86
C THR A 82 15.21 -2.51 5.51
N THR A 83 15.38 -3.85 5.39
CA THR A 83 15.75 -4.54 4.14
C THR A 83 14.58 -4.74 3.18
N GLY A 84 13.34 -4.47 3.61
CA GLY A 84 12.11 -4.70 2.83
C GLY A 84 11.49 -6.09 3.04
N ARG A 85 12.12 -6.97 3.82
CA ARG A 85 11.53 -8.28 4.19
C ARG A 85 10.40 -8.07 5.19
N THR A 86 9.30 -8.79 5.02
CA THR A 86 8.16 -8.75 5.94
C THR A 86 8.52 -9.45 7.25
N ILE A 87 8.26 -8.80 8.37
CA ILE A 87 8.43 -9.40 9.71
C ILE A 87 7.24 -10.32 9.95
N GLU A 88 7.48 -11.56 10.33
CA GLU A 88 6.43 -12.58 10.53
C GLU A 88 5.49 -12.28 11.69
N LEU A 89 5.95 -11.49 12.66
CA LEU A 89 5.17 -11.11 13.82
C LEU A 89 4.27 -9.91 13.47
N PRO A 90 2.93 -10.08 13.40
CA PRO A 90 2.03 -8.99 13.11
C PRO A 90 1.82 -8.11 14.34
N ILE A 91 1.60 -6.83 14.11
CA ILE A 91 1.11 -5.92 15.15
C ILE A 91 -0.41 -6.07 15.19
N LYS A 92 -0.92 -6.74 16.23
CA LYS A 92 -2.34 -7.03 16.41
C LYS A 92 -3.11 -5.84 16.95
N SER A 93 -2.44 -4.97 17.67
CA SER A 93 -3.00 -3.77 18.26
C SER A 93 -3.26 -2.69 17.21
N ASN A 94 -4.18 -1.81 17.52
CA ASN A 94 -4.46 -0.59 16.75
C ASN A 94 -3.99 0.64 17.54
N PHE A 95 -4.00 1.81 16.89
CA PHE A 95 -3.57 3.06 17.54
C PHE A 95 -4.51 3.51 18.67
N ARG A 96 -5.79 3.12 18.63
CA ARG A 96 -6.75 3.47 19.67
C ARG A 96 -6.47 2.73 20.98
N GLU A 97 -6.11 1.45 20.89
CA GLU A 97 -5.76 0.62 22.06
C GLU A 97 -4.35 0.95 22.57
N GLY A 98 -3.48 1.40 21.68
CA GLY A 98 -2.07 1.59 21.94
C GLY A 98 -1.24 0.37 21.57
N LEU A 99 0.04 0.58 21.33
CA LEU A 99 1.00 -0.45 20.95
C LEU A 99 1.82 -0.87 22.17
N ASP A 100 2.14 -2.15 22.24
CA ASP A 100 3.14 -2.64 23.19
C ASP A 100 4.56 -2.14 22.80
N VAL A 101 5.48 -2.16 23.73
CA VAL A 101 6.86 -1.65 23.52
C VAL A 101 7.53 -2.34 22.34
N LEU A 102 7.38 -3.66 22.21
CA LEU A 102 7.94 -4.41 21.09
C LEU A 102 7.28 -4.05 19.77
N GLU A 103 5.96 -3.94 19.75
CA GLU A 103 5.17 -3.53 18.57
C GLU A 103 5.54 -2.11 18.12
N TYR A 104 5.71 -1.21 19.07
CA TYR A 104 6.16 0.16 18.81
C TYR A 104 7.56 0.18 18.19
N PHE A 105 8.48 -0.59 18.72
CA PHE A 105 9.84 -0.68 18.19
C PHE A 105 9.87 -1.22 16.76
N MET A 106 9.13 -2.29 16.46
CA MET A 106 8.99 -2.81 15.10
C MET A 106 8.38 -1.78 14.15
N SER A 107 7.40 -1.06 14.62
CA SER A 107 6.73 0.02 13.90
C SER A 107 7.67 1.20 13.57
N ALA A 108 8.62 1.49 14.43
CA ALA A 108 9.57 2.59 14.25
C ALA A 108 10.51 2.36 13.04
N HIS A 109 10.84 1.11 12.69
CA HIS A 109 11.62 0.80 11.50
C HIS A 109 10.96 1.30 10.22
N GLY A 110 9.67 0.99 10.05
CA GLY A 110 8.89 1.44 8.89
C GLY A 110 8.73 2.96 8.84
N ALA A 111 8.49 3.61 9.98
CA ALA A 111 8.39 5.06 10.07
C ALA A 111 9.71 5.75 9.68
N ARG A 112 10.83 5.26 10.19
CA ARG A 112 12.17 5.78 9.87
C ARG A 112 12.50 5.62 8.39
N LYS A 113 12.20 4.46 7.81
CA LYS A 113 12.38 4.22 6.36
C LYS A 113 11.51 5.17 5.55
N GLY A 114 10.24 5.35 5.90
CA GLY A 114 9.33 6.26 5.22
C GLY A 114 9.80 7.72 5.25
N LEU A 115 10.34 8.19 6.36
CA LEU A 115 10.92 9.54 6.45
C LEU A 115 12.14 9.72 5.52
N SER A 116 13.04 8.71 5.49
CA SER A 116 14.21 8.74 4.61
C SER A 116 13.80 8.67 3.13
N ASP A 117 12.90 7.76 2.77
CA ASP A 117 12.43 7.59 1.40
C ASP A 117 11.73 8.86 0.89
N THR A 118 10.94 9.53 1.72
CA THR A 118 10.29 10.80 1.37
C THR A 118 11.30 11.89 1.07
N ALA A 119 12.34 12.02 1.90
CA ALA A 119 13.38 13.01 1.70
C ALA A 119 14.14 12.81 0.38
N LEU A 120 14.46 11.56 0.04
CA LEU A 120 15.16 11.22 -1.21
C LEU A 120 14.26 11.42 -2.44
N ARG A 121 13.01 10.97 -2.41
CA ARG A 121 12.06 11.13 -3.52
C ARG A 121 11.74 12.57 -3.83
N THR A 122 11.77 13.46 -2.85
CA THR A 122 11.57 14.90 -3.06
C THR A 122 12.62 15.47 -4.01
N ALA A 123 13.88 15.08 -3.87
CA ALA A 123 14.96 15.52 -4.75
C ALA A 123 14.76 15.00 -6.19
N ASP A 124 14.42 13.73 -6.36
CA ASP A 124 14.18 13.11 -7.67
C ASP A 124 12.98 13.75 -8.38
N SER A 125 11.88 13.96 -7.66
CA SER A 125 10.70 14.65 -8.19
C SER A 125 11.01 16.07 -8.61
N GLY A 126 11.78 16.82 -7.81
CA GLY A 126 12.18 18.19 -8.12
C GLY A 126 13.06 18.25 -9.37
N TYR A 127 14.02 17.36 -9.51
CA TYR A 127 14.87 17.27 -10.70
C TYR A 127 14.09 16.88 -11.95
N LEU A 128 13.17 15.92 -11.85
CA LEU A 128 12.28 15.56 -12.97
C LEU A 128 11.42 16.77 -13.40
N THR A 129 10.77 17.41 -12.45
CA THR A 129 9.93 18.59 -12.71
C THR A 129 10.73 19.69 -13.42
N ARG A 130 11.94 19.99 -12.94
CA ARG A 130 12.80 20.98 -13.58
C ARG A 130 13.10 20.63 -15.04
N ARG A 131 13.51 19.39 -15.32
CA ARG A 131 13.79 18.94 -16.71
C ARG A 131 12.56 19.04 -17.60
N MET A 132 11.37 18.68 -17.08
CA MET A 132 10.13 18.80 -17.84
C MET A 132 9.77 20.26 -18.15
N VAL A 133 9.94 21.15 -17.17
CA VAL A 133 9.73 22.60 -17.39
C VAL A 133 10.71 23.16 -18.40
N ASP A 134 11.99 22.82 -18.32
CA ASP A 134 13.02 23.29 -19.26
C ASP A 134 12.71 22.85 -20.70
N VAL A 135 12.19 21.64 -20.91
CA VAL A 135 11.79 21.16 -22.24
C VAL A 135 10.47 21.79 -22.72
N SER A 136 9.52 22.00 -21.81
CA SER A 136 8.17 22.47 -22.19
C SER A 136 8.01 23.98 -22.21
N GLN A 137 8.97 24.76 -21.71
CA GLN A 137 8.84 26.23 -21.63
C GLN A 137 8.69 26.94 -22.98
N GLU A 138 9.16 26.31 -24.08
CA GLU A 138 9.03 26.86 -25.44
C GLU A 138 7.74 26.44 -26.13
N LEU A 139 6.95 25.54 -25.54
CA LEU A 139 5.69 25.09 -26.11
C LEU A 139 4.60 26.14 -25.90
N ILE A 140 4.01 26.60 -27.01
CA ILE A 140 2.92 27.56 -27.00
C ILE A 140 1.70 26.89 -27.58
N ILE A 141 0.58 26.93 -26.86
CA ILE A 141 -0.73 26.50 -27.35
C ILE A 141 -1.24 27.55 -28.33
N ARG A 142 -1.42 27.18 -29.60
CA ARG A 142 -1.87 28.10 -30.68
C ARG A 142 -3.32 27.93 -31.04
N GLU A 143 -3.90 26.75 -30.80
CA GLU A 143 -5.26 26.39 -31.16
C GLU A 143 -6.03 25.99 -29.90
N MET A 144 -7.30 26.39 -29.80
CA MET A 144 -8.15 26.05 -28.67
C MET A 144 -8.51 24.56 -28.70
N ASP A 145 -8.85 24.05 -29.88
CA ASP A 145 -9.13 22.64 -30.13
C ASP A 145 -8.54 22.22 -31.48
N CYS A 146 -7.47 21.42 -31.43
CA CYS A 146 -6.83 20.90 -32.63
C CYS A 146 -7.64 19.80 -33.32
N CYS A 147 -8.73 19.35 -32.72
CA CYS A 147 -9.59 18.28 -33.22
C CYS A 147 -10.87 18.82 -33.90
N GLU A 148 -11.10 20.11 -33.87
CA GLU A 148 -12.27 20.75 -34.50
C GLU A 148 -12.31 20.42 -35.99
N GLY A 149 -13.40 19.81 -36.45
CA GLY A 149 -13.61 19.41 -37.84
C GLY A 149 -12.88 18.12 -38.27
N ARG A 150 -12.25 17.39 -37.37
CA ARG A 150 -11.53 16.12 -37.66
C ARG A 150 -12.26 14.91 -37.08
N GLU A 151 -13.54 14.75 -37.38
CA GLU A 151 -14.29 13.59 -36.87
C GLU A 151 -13.64 12.26 -37.33
N GLY A 152 -13.24 11.43 -36.37
CA GLY A 152 -12.71 10.08 -36.59
C GLY A 152 -11.20 9.97 -36.87
N ASN A 153 -10.45 11.06 -36.98
CA ASN A 153 -9.00 11.03 -37.20
C ASN A 153 -8.26 12.00 -36.26
N LEU A 154 -8.41 11.76 -34.95
CA LEU A 154 -7.80 12.58 -33.91
C LEU A 154 -6.28 12.34 -33.86
N PRO A 155 -5.46 13.41 -33.84
CA PRO A 155 -4.04 13.26 -33.61
C PRO A 155 -3.81 12.77 -32.18
N GLY A 156 -3.17 11.65 -32.04
CA GLY A 156 -2.91 11.06 -30.74
C GLY A 156 -1.77 10.04 -30.82
N MET A 157 -1.31 9.62 -29.67
CA MET A 157 -0.36 8.53 -29.54
C MET A 157 -1.09 7.33 -28.91
N GLU A 158 -1.01 6.18 -29.57
CA GLU A 158 -1.58 4.96 -29.01
C GLU A 158 -0.76 4.54 -27.81
N VAL A 159 -1.40 4.44 -26.64
CA VAL A 159 -0.77 4.02 -25.40
C VAL A 159 -0.96 2.52 -25.27
N GLY A 160 0.12 1.77 -25.44
CA GLY A 160 0.15 0.32 -25.18
C GLY A 160 0.37 0.03 -23.70
N ALA A 161 0.10 -1.21 -23.32
CA ALA A 161 0.44 -1.70 -21.99
C ALA A 161 1.96 -1.86 -21.87
N PHE A 162 2.57 -1.17 -20.90
CA PHE A 162 3.98 -1.31 -20.57
C PHE A 162 4.14 -2.31 -19.44
N MET A 163 5.10 -3.22 -19.57
CA MET A 163 5.46 -4.16 -18.51
C MET A 163 6.74 -3.68 -17.82
N ASP A 164 6.67 -3.44 -16.52
CA ASP A 164 7.83 -3.27 -15.66
C ASP A 164 8.01 -4.52 -14.81
N GLY A 165 8.91 -5.39 -15.25
CA GLY A 165 9.11 -6.70 -14.66
C GLY A 165 7.89 -7.62 -14.80
N LYS A 166 7.16 -7.85 -13.71
CA LYS A 166 5.93 -8.66 -13.66
C LYS A 166 4.65 -7.85 -13.56
N GLU A 167 4.77 -6.55 -13.40
CA GLU A 167 3.62 -5.66 -13.24
C GLU A 167 3.30 -4.96 -14.56
N THR A 168 2.04 -4.97 -14.93
CA THR A 168 1.54 -4.22 -16.07
C THR A 168 1.18 -2.82 -15.59
N ILE A 169 1.83 -1.80 -16.15
CA ILE A 169 1.48 -0.40 -15.88
C ILE A 169 0.36 -0.04 -16.86
N GLU A 170 -0.89 -0.06 -16.40
CA GLU A 170 -2.04 0.43 -17.13
C GLU A 170 -2.30 1.90 -16.79
N GLY A 171 -2.39 2.72 -17.82
CA GLY A 171 -2.92 4.08 -17.72
C GLY A 171 -1.93 5.12 -17.19
N LEU A 172 -1.14 5.60 -18.08
CA LEU A 172 -0.58 6.97 -17.97
C LEU A 172 -1.48 7.93 -18.71
#